data_07e2e0679156c268d9d89cc30ce066bc
#
_entry.id   07e2e0679156c268d9d89cc30ce066bc
#
_cell.length_a   1.000
_cell.length_b   1.000
_cell.length_c   1.000
_cell.angle_alpha   90.00
_cell.angle_beta   90.00
_cell.angle_gamma   90.00
#
_symmetry.space_group_name_H-M   'P 1'
#
loop_
_entity.id
_entity.type
_entity.pdbx_description
1 polymer ?
#
loop_
_entity_poly.entity_id
_entity_poly.type
_entity_poly.pdbx_seq_one_letter_code
_entity_poly.pdbx_strand_id
1 'polypeptide(L)'
;MAIKAVVFDFGGVLIDWSPEYLYRELIPDETGRRWFLTHVCSMDWVIRQDGGQPIVDATDELIAKFPDHELLIRAFYERWHEMVAGVLEDGVALMAKLEARNVPLFGLTNWSAETFPYAWEHHPVLRRFRDIVVSGRVKLVKPDPAIFAEMRRRIELQMPGVEPAELVFIDDNVKNAEAASALGWHGVHHTSAAQTEAKLRELGLPV
;
A
#
# COMPACT_ATOMS: atom_id res chain seq x y z
N MET A 1 -27.25 1.29 1.48
CA MET A 1 -26.83 0.77 2.81
C MET A 1 -25.85 1.73 3.41
N ALA A 2 -25.76 1.82 4.74
CA ALA A 2 -24.79 2.71 5.38
C ALA A 2 -23.41 2.05 5.40
N ILE A 3 -22.34 2.80 5.14
CA ILE A 3 -20.96 2.31 5.24
C ILE A 3 -20.64 1.99 6.71
N LYS A 4 -20.06 0.84 6.96
CA LYS A 4 -19.69 0.35 8.29
C LYS A 4 -18.19 0.36 8.57
N ALA A 5 -17.35 0.26 7.54
CA ALA A 5 -15.89 0.30 7.70
C ALA A 5 -15.19 0.87 6.46
N VAL A 6 -14.01 1.45 6.69
CA VAL A 6 -13.12 1.94 5.63
C VAL A 6 -11.79 1.21 5.70
N VAL A 7 -11.36 0.71 4.55
CA VAL A 7 -10.07 0.03 4.35
C VAL A 7 -9.16 0.95 3.55
N PHE A 8 -7.96 1.20 4.05
CA PHE A 8 -6.96 2.05 3.42
C PHE A 8 -5.81 1.24 2.84
N ASP A 9 -5.37 1.60 1.64
CA ASP A 9 -3.99 1.37 1.28
C ASP A 9 -3.06 2.33 2.04
N PHE A 10 -1.76 2.06 2.01
CA PHE A 10 -0.77 2.87 2.71
C PHE A 10 0.09 3.68 1.74
N GLY A 11 0.77 3.04 0.79
CA GLY A 11 1.59 3.74 -0.20
C GLY A 11 0.75 4.69 -1.05
N GLY A 12 1.22 5.91 -1.29
CA GLY A 12 0.47 6.91 -2.07
C GLY A 12 -0.83 7.43 -1.45
N VAL A 13 -1.26 6.88 -0.29
CA VAL A 13 -2.46 7.32 0.45
C VAL A 13 -2.11 7.90 1.82
N LEU A 14 -1.29 7.21 2.59
CA LEU A 14 -0.88 7.59 3.95
C LEU A 14 0.63 7.70 4.12
N ILE A 15 1.38 6.96 3.32
CA ILE A 15 2.85 6.90 3.36
C ILE A 15 3.40 7.36 2.03
N ASP A 16 4.28 8.34 2.09
CA ASP A 16 5.03 8.83 0.93
C ASP A 16 6.24 7.93 0.69
N TRP A 17 6.09 7.00 -0.25
CA TRP A 17 7.13 6.07 -0.65
C TRP A 17 7.42 6.20 -2.14
N SER A 18 8.70 6.35 -2.47
CA SER A 18 9.15 6.36 -3.86
C SER A 18 10.62 5.95 -3.98
N PRO A 19 10.97 4.98 -4.85
CA PRO A 19 12.37 4.66 -5.13
C PRO A 19 13.14 5.84 -5.73
N GLU A 20 12.44 6.81 -6.32
CA GLU A 20 13.06 8.05 -6.82
C GLU A 20 13.83 8.81 -5.74
N TYR A 21 13.41 8.76 -4.48
CA TYR A 21 14.08 9.49 -3.40
C TYR A 21 15.52 9.02 -3.21
N LEU A 22 15.77 7.72 -3.18
CA LEU A 22 17.10 7.14 -3.10
C LEU A 22 17.85 7.27 -4.44
N TYR A 23 17.20 6.92 -5.54
CA TYR A 23 17.92 6.79 -6.81
C TYR A 23 18.24 8.12 -7.50
N ARG A 24 17.66 9.25 -7.11
CA ARG A 24 18.12 10.59 -7.54
C ARG A 24 19.54 10.87 -7.07
N GLU A 25 19.93 10.34 -5.90
CA GLU A 25 21.29 10.45 -5.38
C GLU A 25 22.24 9.48 -6.11
N LEU A 26 21.82 8.21 -6.25
CA LEU A 26 22.67 7.15 -6.80
C LEU A 26 22.85 7.22 -8.32
N ILE A 27 21.85 7.69 -9.03
CA ILE A 27 21.83 7.85 -10.49
C ILE A 27 21.31 9.26 -10.80
N PRO A 28 22.20 10.30 -10.78
CA PRO A 28 21.81 11.69 -11.04
C PRO A 28 21.23 11.92 -12.44
N ASP A 29 21.67 11.16 -13.45
CA ASP A 29 21.11 11.21 -14.78
C ASP A 29 19.67 10.66 -14.80
N GLU A 30 18.71 11.52 -15.15
CA GLU A 30 17.29 11.17 -15.15
C GLU A 30 16.94 10.02 -16.11
N THR A 31 17.58 10.01 -17.28
CA THR A 31 17.31 8.98 -18.29
C THR A 31 17.78 7.61 -17.81
N GLY A 32 19.01 7.54 -17.29
CA GLY A 32 19.58 6.32 -16.72
C GLY A 32 18.80 5.84 -15.50
N ARG A 33 18.39 6.76 -14.63
CA ARG A 33 17.57 6.43 -13.45
C ARG A 33 16.22 5.87 -13.84
N ARG A 34 15.51 6.51 -14.78
CA ARG A 34 14.22 6.02 -15.28
C ARG A 34 14.38 4.64 -15.91
N TRP A 35 15.41 4.44 -16.74
CA TRP A 35 15.69 3.14 -17.31
C TRP A 35 15.92 2.09 -16.22
N PHE A 36 16.75 2.38 -15.21
CA PHE A 36 17.07 1.46 -14.12
C PHE A 36 15.80 1.07 -13.31
N LEU A 37 15.00 2.04 -12.91
CA LEU A 37 13.76 1.80 -12.15
C LEU A 37 12.64 1.16 -12.99
N THR A 38 12.73 1.20 -14.32
CA THR A 38 11.76 0.55 -15.20
C THR A 38 12.17 -0.86 -15.57
N HIS A 39 13.47 -1.13 -15.75
CA HIS A 39 13.95 -2.38 -16.36
C HIS A 39 14.75 -3.25 -15.38
N VAL A 40 15.36 -2.67 -14.34
CA VAL A 40 16.12 -3.43 -13.35
C VAL A 40 15.30 -3.54 -12.07
N CYS A 41 15.31 -2.53 -11.19
CA CYS A 41 14.50 -2.53 -9.96
C CYS A 41 13.06 -2.08 -10.25
N SER A 42 12.39 -2.77 -11.16
CA SER A 42 11.03 -2.43 -11.62
C SER A 42 9.96 -2.76 -10.58
N MET A 43 8.77 -2.14 -10.70
CA MET A 43 7.64 -2.49 -9.84
C MET A 43 7.20 -3.95 -9.99
N ASP A 44 7.39 -4.57 -11.18
CA ASP A 44 7.14 -5.99 -11.37
C ASP A 44 8.11 -6.88 -10.58
N TRP A 45 9.34 -6.40 -10.33
CA TRP A 45 10.27 -7.07 -9.43
C TRP A 45 9.86 -6.84 -7.96
N VAL A 46 9.52 -5.62 -7.56
CA VAL A 46 9.11 -5.27 -6.19
C VAL A 46 7.88 -6.07 -5.74
N ILE A 47 6.87 -6.21 -6.61
CA ILE A 47 5.63 -6.91 -6.27
C ILE A 47 5.85 -8.40 -5.89
N ARG A 48 6.95 -9.00 -6.33
CA ARG A 48 7.29 -10.38 -5.96
C ARG A 48 7.67 -10.47 -4.48
N GLN A 49 8.42 -9.50 -3.94
CA GLN A 49 8.77 -9.42 -2.53
C GLN A 49 7.55 -9.01 -1.68
N ASP A 50 6.72 -8.14 -2.21
CA ASP A 50 5.42 -7.83 -1.60
C ASP A 50 4.48 -9.05 -1.59
N GLY A 51 4.68 -10.00 -2.50
CA GLY A 51 4.02 -11.30 -2.53
C GLY A 51 4.68 -12.36 -1.65
N GLY A 52 5.76 -12.00 -0.93
CA GLY A 52 6.43 -12.88 0.04
C GLY A 52 7.63 -13.65 -0.50
N GLN A 53 8.18 -13.28 -1.67
CA GLN A 53 9.49 -13.76 -2.06
C GLN A 53 10.54 -13.15 -1.12
N PRO A 54 11.48 -13.95 -0.56
CA PRO A 54 12.57 -13.42 0.26
C PRO A 54 13.39 -12.36 -0.50
N ILE A 55 13.68 -11.25 0.18
CA ILE A 55 14.44 -10.14 -0.40
C ILE A 55 15.82 -10.59 -0.89
N VAL A 56 16.50 -11.43 -0.11
CA VAL A 56 17.83 -11.94 -0.48
C VAL A 56 17.78 -12.73 -1.78
N ASP A 57 16.81 -13.64 -1.92
CA ASP A 57 16.68 -14.47 -3.13
C ASP A 57 16.36 -13.61 -4.37
N ALA A 58 15.44 -12.67 -4.22
CA ALA A 58 15.05 -11.75 -5.30
C ALA A 58 16.20 -10.83 -5.72
N THR A 59 17.01 -10.38 -4.76
CA THR A 59 18.19 -9.55 -4.99
C THR A 59 19.24 -10.32 -5.77
N ASP A 60 19.58 -11.53 -5.31
CA ASP A 60 20.61 -12.38 -5.96
C ASP A 60 20.16 -12.81 -7.37
N GLU A 61 18.89 -13.16 -7.57
CA GLU A 61 18.32 -13.42 -8.90
C GLU A 61 18.44 -12.21 -9.84
N LEU A 62 18.24 -11.00 -9.32
CA LEU A 62 18.31 -9.79 -10.13
C LEU A 62 19.76 -9.42 -10.47
N ILE A 63 20.69 -9.59 -9.53
CA ILE A 63 22.13 -9.40 -9.74
C ILE A 63 22.64 -10.35 -10.81
N ALA A 64 22.22 -11.62 -10.78
CA ALA A 64 22.60 -12.59 -11.80
C ALA A 64 22.17 -12.17 -13.23
N LYS A 65 21.09 -11.41 -13.37
CA LYS A 65 20.63 -10.85 -14.65
C LYS A 65 21.34 -9.56 -15.04
N PHE A 66 21.72 -8.74 -14.05
CA PHE A 66 22.30 -7.42 -14.24
C PHE A 66 23.55 -7.22 -13.37
N PRO A 67 24.62 -8.00 -13.59
CA PRO A 67 25.80 -7.99 -12.70
C PRO A 67 26.51 -6.64 -12.63
N ASP A 68 26.47 -5.85 -13.70
CA ASP A 68 27.06 -4.51 -13.73
C ASP A 68 26.33 -3.50 -12.83
N HIS A 69 25.16 -3.86 -12.35
CA HIS A 69 24.32 -3.02 -11.47
C HIS A 69 24.23 -3.52 -10.03
N GLU A 70 25.08 -4.46 -9.61
CA GLU A 70 25.00 -5.11 -8.29
C GLU A 70 24.86 -4.12 -7.14
N LEU A 71 25.72 -3.10 -7.06
CA LEU A 71 25.69 -2.12 -5.98
C LEU A 71 24.37 -1.34 -5.94
N LEU A 72 23.84 -0.99 -7.11
CA LEU A 72 22.57 -0.28 -7.21
C LEU A 72 21.39 -1.21 -6.82
N ILE A 73 21.42 -2.46 -7.22
CA ILE A 73 20.37 -3.44 -6.88
C ILE A 73 20.35 -3.69 -5.37
N ARG A 74 21.51 -3.91 -4.75
CA ARG A 74 21.61 -4.10 -3.28
C ARG A 74 21.09 -2.89 -2.51
N ALA A 75 21.41 -1.68 -2.97
CA ALA A 75 20.97 -0.45 -2.33
C ALA A 75 19.44 -0.35 -2.17
N PHE A 76 18.65 -0.98 -3.04
CA PHE A 76 17.19 -0.92 -2.99
C PHE A 76 16.65 -1.39 -1.63
N TYR A 77 17.12 -2.48 -1.10
CA TYR A 77 16.65 -3.00 0.20
C TYR A 77 17.58 -2.65 1.36
N GLU A 78 18.89 -2.53 1.15
CA GLU A 78 19.82 -2.11 2.21
C GLU A 78 19.56 -0.67 2.67
N ARG A 79 19.12 0.19 1.74
CA ARG A 79 18.78 1.61 1.98
C ARG A 79 17.26 1.88 1.79
N TRP A 80 16.43 0.85 1.94
CA TRP A 80 14.99 0.94 1.68
C TRP A 80 14.31 2.09 2.44
N HIS A 81 14.74 2.36 3.67
CA HIS A 81 14.19 3.42 4.51
C HIS A 81 14.34 4.83 3.91
N GLU A 82 15.33 5.05 3.05
CA GLU A 82 15.54 6.33 2.37
C GLU A 82 14.54 6.57 1.22
N MET A 83 13.80 5.55 0.84
CA MET A 83 12.70 5.66 -0.12
C MET A 83 11.37 6.05 0.53
N VAL A 84 11.33 6.22 1.86
CA VAL A 84 10.16 6.66 2.62
C VAL A 84 10.38 8.09 3.09
N ALA A 85 9.68 9.06 2.48
CA ALA A 85 9.78 10.47 2.88
C ALA A 85 8.97 10.81 4.13
N GLY A 86 8.06 9.93 4.56
CA GLY A 86 7.24 10.11 5.75
C GLY A 86 5.76 9.81 5.51
N VAL A 87 4.89 10.54 6.19
CA VAL A 87 3.44 10.42 6.04
C VAL A 87 2.89 11.48 5.07
N LEU A 88 1.84 11.12 4.37
CA LEU A 88 1.03 12.04 3.58
C LEU A 88 0.01 12.72 4.51
N GLU A 89 0.32 13.93 4.95
CA GLU A 89 -0.42 14.64 6.00
C GLU A 89 -1.92 14.80 5.67
N ASP A 90 -2.27 15.06 4.42
CA ASP A 90 -3.66 15.20 3.98
C ASP A 90 -4.43 13.87 4.08
N GLY A 91 -3.79 12.75 3.75
CA GLY A 91 -4.35 11.40 3.91
C GLY A 91 -4.56 11.06 5.39
N VAL A 92 -3.57 11.39 6.23
CA VAL A 92 -3.66 11.21 7.69
C VAL A 92 -4.75 12.08 8.29
N ALA A 93 -4.92 13.33 7.82
CA ALA A 93 -6.00 14.21 8.26
C ALA A 93 -7.39 13.66 7.90
N LEU A 94 -7.53 13.10 6.68
CA LEU A 94 -8.77 12.44 6.27
C LEU A 94 -9.07 11.21 7.15
N MET A 95 -8.07 10.37 7.42
CA MET A 95 -8.19 9.24 8.33
C MET A 95 -8.63 9.69 9.73
N ALA A 96 -8.05 10.79 10.26
CA ALA A 96 -8.40 11.33 11.57
C ALA A 96 -9.86 11.83 11.66
N LYS A 97 -10.43 12.37 10.57
CA LYS A 97 -11.86 12.75 10.52
C LYS A 97 -12.76 11.52 10.68
N LEU A 98 -12.43 10.41 10.01
CA LEU A 98 -13.17 9.14 10.14
C LEU A 98 -13.08 8.57 11.56
N GLU A 99 -11.89 8.57 12.16
CA GLU A 99 -11.70 8.13 13.55
C GLU A 99 -12.49 8.96 14.57
N ALA A 100 -12.50 10.29 14.42
CA ALA A 100 -13.27 11.19 15.28
C ALA A 100 -14.79 10.89 15.24
N ARG A 101 -15.24 10.17 14.22
CA ARG A 101 -16.64 9.70 14.05
C ARG A 101 -16.81 8.21 14.39
N ASN A 102 -15.77 7.60 14.98
CA ASN A 102 -15.75 6.18 15.34
C ASN A 102 -15.98 5.22 14.15
N VAL A 103 -15.62 5.63 12.94
CA VAL A 103 -15.65 4.74 11.77
C VAL A 103 -14.55 3.69 11.92
N PRO A 104 -14.84 2.38 11.87
CA PRO A 104 -13.83 1.33 11.92
C PRO A 104 -12.86 1.42 10.73
N LEU A 105 -11.55 1.45 11.02
CA LEU A 105 -10.49 1.57 10.03
C LEU A 105 -9.67 0.28 9.96
N PHE A 106 -9.39 -0.18 8.75
CA PHE A 106 -8.56 -1.33 8.44
C PHE A 106 -7.52 -0.98 7.38
N GLY A 107 -6.40 -1.71 7.35
CA GLY A 107 -5.34 -1.52 6.38
C GLY A 107 -5.21 -2.71 5.44
N LEU A 108 -5.01 -2.46 4.13
CA LEU A 108 -4.76 -3.48 3.12
C LEU A 108 -3.67 -3.00 2.17
N THR A 109 -2.45 -3.49 2.34
CA THR A 109 -1.29 -2.96 1.64
C THR A 109 -0.46 -4.05 0.94
N ASN A 110 0.02 -3.74 -0.28
CA ASN A 110 1.10 -4.49 -0.90
C ASN A 110 2.42 -4.00 -0.29
N TRP A 111 3.04 -4.85 0.53
CA TRP A 111 4.26 -4.52 1.25
C TRP A 111 5.00 -5.79 1.68
N SER A 112 6.32 -5.82 1.50
CA SER A 112 7.14 -6.94 1.94
C SER A 112 7.03 -7.16 3.45
N ALA A 113 6.94 -8.43 3.86
CA ALA A 113 6.94 -8.80 5.28
C ALA A 113 8.25 -8.40 5.99
N GLU A 114 9.35 -8.25 5.23
CA GLU A 114 10.68 -7.95 5.77
C GLU A 114 10.88 -6.44 6.01
N THR A 115 10.29 -5.56 5.20
CA THR A 115 10.41 -4.11 5.36
C THR A 115 9.26 -3.49 6.17
N PHE A 116 8.10 -4.15 6.25
CA PHE A 116 6.96 -3.66 7.04
C PHE A 116 7.27 -3.40 8.53
N PRO A 117 8.08 -4.21 9.24
CA PRO A 117 8.44 -3.93 10.64
C PRO A 117 9.09 -2.56 10.85
N TYR A 118 9.95 -2.12 9.92
CA TYR A 118 10.52 -0.77 9.97
C TYR A 118 9.43 0.31 9.90
N ALA A 119 8.51 0.18 8.92
CA ALA A 119 7.42 1.13 8.79
C ALA A 119 6.51 1.16 10.03
N TRP A 120 6.21 0.00 10.59
CA TRP A 120 5.43 -0.13 11.82
C TRP A 120 6.08 0.58 13.02
N GLU A 121 7.41 0.53 13.11
CA GLU A 121 8.18 1.17 14.17
C GLU A 121 8.21 2.69 14.00
N HIS A 122 8.47 3.18 12.78
CA HIS A 122 8.76 4.58 12.49
C HIS A 122 7.53 5.42 12.12
N HIS A 123 6.42 4.79 11.73
CA HIS A 123 5.18 5.50 11.37
C HIS A 123 4.01 5.11 12.30
N PRO A 124 3.84 5.81 13.44
CA PRO A 124 2.79 5.50 14.43
C PRO A 124 1.35 5.52 13.87
N VAL A 125 1.12 6.19 12.73
CA VAL A 125 -0.16 6.20 12.02
C VAL A 125 -0.66 4.80 11.71
N LEU A 126 0.24 3.85 11.40
CA LEU A 126 -0.11 2.46 11.08
C LEU A 126 -0.71 1.70 12.28
N ARG A 127 -0.48 2.16 13.51
CA ARG A 127 -1.01 1.54 14.74
C ARG A 127 -2.45 1.93 15.05
N ARG A 128 -3.05 2.82 14.24
CA ARG A 128 -4.40 3.33 14.43
C ARG A 128 -5.46 2.44 13.79
N PHE A 129 -5.06 1.45 12.99
CA PHE A 129 -5.96 0.49 12.34
C PHE A 129 -6.35 -0.65 13.29
N ARG A 130 -7.58 -1.12 13.17
CA ARG A 130 -8.07 -2.28 13.96
C ARG A 130 -7.38 -3.58 13.56
N ASP A 131 -7.07 -3.73 12.27
CA ASP A 131 -6.28 -4.83 11.71
C ASP A 131 -5.67 -4.40 10.38
N ILE A 132 -4.58 -5.05 10.00
CA ILE A 132 -3.85 -4.79 8.76
C ILE A 132 -3.54 -6.10 8.06
N VAL A 133 -3.90 -6.19 6.79
CA VAL A 133 -3.42 -7.23 5.88
C VAL A 133 -2.19 -6.69 5.15
N VAL A 134 -1.04 -7.29 5.43
CA VAL A 134 0.23 -7.05 4.74
C VAL A 134 0.45 -8.20 3.76
N SER A 135 0.51 -7.90 2.48
CA SER A 135 0.58 -8.89 1.39
C SER A 135 1.71 -9.90 1.58
N GLY A 136 2.91 -9.44 1.94
CA GLY A 136 4.08 -10.31 2.15
C GLY A 136 3.91 -11.32 3.28
N ARG A 137 3.05 -11.05 4.26
CA ARG A 137 2.73 -11.98 5.36
C ARG A 137 1.72 -13.05 4.96
N VAL A 138 0.75 -12.67 4.11
CA VAL A 138 -0.31 -13.59 3.65
C VAL A 138 0.00 -14.22 2.30
N LYS A 139 1.05 -13.76 1.61
CA LYS A 139 1.51 -14.21 0.28
C LYS A 139 0.43 -14.04 -0.80
N LEU A 140 -0.34 -12.98 -0.69
CA LEU A 140 -1.38 -12.57 -1.63
C LEU A 140 -1.16 -11.07 -1.93
N VAL A 141 -1.34 -10.65 -3.18
CA VAL A 141 -1.12 -9.25 -3.58
C VAL A 141 -2.38 -8.67 -4.23
N LYS A 142 -2.66 -7.39 -4.00
CA LYS A 142 -3.64 -6.65 -4.79
C LYS A 142 -3.15 -6.59 -6.25
N PRO A 143 -4.02 -6.71 -7.27
CA PRO A 143 -5.48 -6.75 -7.20
C PRO A 143 -6.10 -8.17 -7.12
N ASP A 144 -5.37 -9.22 -6.72
CA ASP A 144 -5.93 -10.56 -6.62
C ASP A 144 -7.15 -10.57 -5.66
N PRO A 145 -8.32 -11.11 -6.06
CA PRO A 145 -9.50 -11.22 -5.20
C PRO A 145 -9.25 -11.91 -3.85
N ALA A 146 -8.27 -12.82 -3.79
CA ALA A 146 -7.96 -13.58 -2.57
C ALA A 146 -7.49 -12.70 -1.42
N ILE A 147 -6.75 -11.60 -1.69
CA ILE A 147 -6.32 -10.69 -0.61
C ILE A 147 -7.48 -9.89 -0.03
N PHE A 148 -8.45 -9.50 -0.86
CA PHE A 148 -9.69 -8.84 -0.41
C PHE A 148 -10.56 -9.80 0.40
N ALA A 149 -10.62 -11.08 -0.01
CA ALA A 149 -11.32 -12.11 0.77
C ALA A 149 -10.70 -12.30 2.15
N GLU A 150 -9.36 -12.29 2.26
CA GLU A 150 -8.65 -12.36 3.55
C GLU A 150 -8.96 -11.11 4.40
N MET A 151 -8.94 -9.91 3.82
CA MET A 151 -9.30 -8.69 4.53
C MET A 151 -10.75 -8.74 5.02
N ARG A 152 -11.69 -9.15 4.17
CA ARG A 152 -13.10 -9.32 4.55
C ARG A 152 -13.26 -10.31 5.70
N ARG A 153 -12.59 -11.46 5.64
CA ARG A 153 -12.62 -12.46 6.72
C ARG A 153 -12.18 -11.86 8.06
N ARG A 154 -11.14 -11.04 8.08
CA ARG A 154 -10.66 -10.37 9.29
C ARG A 154 -11.63 -9.31 9.80
N ILE A 155 -12.25 -8.56 8.89
CA ILE A 155 -13.31 -7.61 9.25
C ILE A 155 -14.49 -8.35 9.87
N GLU A 156 -14.94 -9.46 9.27
CA GLU A 156 -16.08 -10.23 9.73
C GLU A 156 -15.88 -10.85 11.14
N LEU A 157 -14.65 -11.22 11.48
CA LEU A 157 -14.32 -11.67 12.86
C LEU A 157 -14.54 -10.58 13.91
N GLN A 158 -14.40 -9.30 13.55
CA GLN A 158 -14.58 -8.16 14.45
C GLN A 158 -15.97 -7.52 14.31
N MET A 159 -16.59 -7.69 13.17
CA MET A 159 -17.86 -7.08 12.77
C MET A 159 -18.75 -8.11 12.05
N PRO A 160 -19.31 -9.09 12.78
CA PRO A 160 -20.11 -10.16 12.18
C PRO A 160 -21.30 -9.63 11.36
N GLY A 161 -21.52 -10.21 10.18
CA GLY A 161 -22.62 -9.84 9.28
C GLY A 161 -22.38 -8.53 8.52
N VAL A 162 -21.14 -8.08 8.38
CA VAL A 162 -20.81 -6.96 7.49
C VAL A 162 -20.89 -7.41 6.02
N GLU A 163 -21.63 -6.65 5.21
CA GLU A 163 -21.79 -6.95 3.79
C GLU A 163 -20.75 -6.19 2.93
N PRO A 164 -20.38 -6.72 1.74
CA PRO A 164 -19.46 -6.05 0.84
C PRO A 164 -19.82 -4.59 0.54
N ALA A 165 -21.09 -4.30 0.29
CA ALA A 165 -21.61 -2.97 -0.01
C ALA A 165 -21.60 -2.00 1.19
N GLU A 166 -21.15 -2.44 2.36
CA GLU A 166 -20.95 -1.63 3.55
C GLU A 166 -19.47 -1.29 3.80
N LEU A 167 -18.59 -1.71 2.87
CA LEU A 167 -17.14 -1.50 2.93
C LEU A 167 -16.69 -0.49 1.86
N VAL A 168 -15.81 0.41 2.25
CA VAL A 168 -15.06 1.28 1.33
C VAL A 168 -13.61 0.85 1.30
N PHE A 169 -13.00 0.83 0.12
CA PHE A 169 -11.57 0.62 -0.06
C PHE A 169 -10.96 1.82 -0.79
N ILE A 170 -9.93 2.42 -0.22
CA ILE A 170 -9.23 3.60 -0.74
C ILE A 170 -7.82 3.18 -1.16
N ASP A 171 -7.45 3.41 -2.43
CA ASP A 171 -6.17 2.99 -3.00
C ASP A 171 -5.77 3.96 -4.13
N ASP A 172 -4.49 4.31 -4.23
CA ASP A 172 -3.96 5.19 -5.29
C ASP A 172 -3.84 4.49 -6.64
N ASN A 173 -3.85 3.15 -6.65
CA ASN A 173 -3.86 2.36 -7.88
C ASN A 173 -5.30 2.04 -8.30
N VAL A 174 -5.70 2.60 -9.44
CA VAL A 174 -7.05 2.41 -10.00
C VAL A 174 -7.43 0.93 -10.14
N LYS A 175 -6.50 0.04 -10.51
CA LYS A 175 -6.76 -1.41 -10.69
C LYS A 175 -7.17 -2.08 -9.37
N ASN A 176 -6.59 -1.64 -8.24
CA ASN A 176 -6.93 -2.15 -6.93
C ASN A 176 -8.34 -1.68 -6.50
N ALA A 177 -8.65 -0.40 -6.73
CA ALA A 177 -9.98 0.15 -6.45
C ALA A 177 -11.07 -0.52 -7.32
N GLU A 178 -10.80 -0.76 -8.60
CA GLU A 178 -11.69 -1.50 -9.51
C GLU A 178 -11.90 -2.95 -9.06
N ALA A 179 -10.83 -3.63 -8.62
CA ALA A 179 -10.94 -5.00 -8.10
C ALA A 179 -11.83 -5.07 -6.86
N ALA A 180 -11.70 -4.12 -5.93
CA ALA A 180 -12.60 -4.02 -4.78
C ALA A 180 -14.06 -3.79 -5.23
N SER A 181 -14.27 -2.91 -6.21
CA SER A 181 -15.61 -2.64 -6.77
C SER A 181 -16.24 -3.89 -7.41
N ALA A 182 -15.44 -4.68 -8.13
CA ALA A 182 -15.89 -5.94 -8.73
C ALA A 182 -16.33 -6.98 -7.68
N LEU A 183 -15.83 -6.86 -6.45
CA LEU A 183 -16.22 -7.70 -5.30
C LEU A 183 -17.38 -7.13 -4.49
N GLY A 184 -18.01 -6.04 -4.98
CA GLY A 184 -19.16 -5.41 -4.34
C GLY A 184 -18.83 -4.42 -3.23
N TRP A 185 -17.54 -4.06 -3.04
CA TRP A 185 -17.13 -2.97 -2.15
C TRP A 185 -17.29 -1.62 -2.86
N HIS A 186 -17.16 -0.54 -2.14
CA HIS A 186 -17.00 0.79 -2.74
C HIS A 186 -15.51 1.09 -2.94
N GLY A 187 -14.95 0.74 -4.11
CA GLY A 187 -13.58 1.09 -4.47
C GLY A 187 -13.45 2.57 -4.79
N VAL A 188 -12.55 3.26 -4.10
CA VAL A 188 -12.26 4.69 -4.28
C VAL A 188 -10.83 4.84 -4.77
N HIS A 189 -10.65 5.24 -6.03
CA HIS A 189 -9.35 5.61 -6.56
C HIS A 189 -8.91 6.93 -5.93
N HIS A 190 -7.88 6.88 -5.12
CA HIS A 190 -7.31 8.04 -4.43
C HIS A 190 -6.40 8.82 -5.37
N THR A 191 -6.77 10.04 -5.70
CA THR A 191 -5.93 10.98 -6.47
C THR A 191 -5.55 12.21 -5.65
N SER A 192 -6.29 12.47 -4.58
CA SER A 192 -6.02 13.46 -3.54
C SER A 192 -6.96 13.24 -2.36
N ALA A 193 -6.57 13.70 -1.17
CA ALA A 193 -7.42 13.62 0.01
C ALA A 193 -8.75 14.36 -0.18
N ALA A 194 -8.74 15.51 -0.86
CA ALA A 194 -9.97 16.30 -1.14
C ALA A 194 -10.95 15.54 -2.05
N GLN A 195 -10.45 14.86 -3.10
CA GLN A 195 -11.28 14.04 -3.98
C GLN A 195 -11.84 12.83 -3.24
N THR A 196 -11.02 12.16 -2.45
CA THR A 196 -11.45 11.02 -1.64
C THR A 196 -12.48 11.44 -0.60
N GLU A 197 -12.27 12.55 0.11
CA GLU A 197 -13.24 13.11 1.06
C GLU A 197 -14.60 13.39 0.42
N ALA A 198 -14.61 14.01 -0.77
CA ALA A 198 -15.86 14.25 -1.51
C ALA A 198 -16.58 12.93 -1.81
N LYS A 199 -15.83 11.90 -2.23
CA LYS A 199 -16.40 10.58 -2.53
C LYS A 199 -16.95 9.88 -1.28
N LEU A 200 -16.27 10.00 -0.15
CA LEU A 200 -16.74 9.46 1.12
C LEU A 200 -18.05 10.13 1.58
N ARG A 201 -18.18 11.46 1.38
CA ARG A 201 -19.44 12.18 1.65
C ARG A 201 -20.61 11.70 0.78
N GLU A 202 -20.37 11.45 -0.52
CA GLU A 202 -21.37 10.87 -1.42
C GLU A 202 -21.85 9.50 -0.94
N LEU A 203 -20.96 8.71 -0.31
CA LEU A 203 -21.28 7.43 0.30
C LEU A 203 -21.92 7.55 1.68
N GLY A 204 -22.16 8.76 2.17
CA GLY A 204 -22.81 9.03 3.45
C GLY A 204 -21.89 8.97 4.66
N LEU A 205 -20.57 8.96 4.47
CA LEU A 205 -19.62 9.03 5.58
C LEU A 205 -19.47 10.46 6.09
N PRO A 206 -19.37 10.67 7.41
CA PRO A 206 -19.31 11.98 8.04
C PRO A 206 -17.84 12.48 8.07
N VAL A 207 -17.30 12.97 6.95
CA VAL A 207 -15.93 13.49 6.80
C VAL A 207 -15.90 14.98 6.44
#